data_db162f57c2800a5b7829ef61b8149c69
#
_entry.id   db162f57c2800a5b7829ef61b8149c69
#
_cell.length_a   1.000
_cell.length_b   1.000
_cell.length_c   1.000
_cell.angle_alpha   90.00
_cell.angle_beta   90.00
_cell.angle_gamma   90.00
#
_symmetry.space_group_name_H-M   'P 1'
#
loop_
_entity.id
_entity.type
_entity.pdbx_description
1 polymer ?
#
loop_
_entity_poly.entity_id
_entity_poly.type
_entity_poly.pdbx_seq_one_letter_code
_entity_poly.pdbx_strand_id
1 'polypeptide(L)'
;MTIAAGFPDALRSAVLASEGYQTAQAFEAEAFAGIGVATSARRAQLSANATLGALREGDPVSETTTGAAGDVTLSQLLYDGGASGGAINRATAAALAAQADRLDRGNMIALEAARAWADYWMASERLALLQRKTGDLGDLMDQMDRMAANGMLDRAAVENARRQYLDIQLERTGLEAARAEAAVRFEQYYKQAPGKVGRPSELVSVQMARARAAEWKSAPALKRTVAELFAAQGAAEEARSAFRPKVSLQAGVMSPMDQDDTTDVTAGLRLQYVFGDGGRRKAQLEAAEKRVEALEAQLTDAQRIAKAEMDGAIVRLDALERSMPLVAQKIKLTKSEAETARSQIATGQANLQQLISAEIENYRACDQQIQMQAEKLTLLLTVAGRTGYLTEVIGLTP
;
A
#
# COMPACT_ATOMS: atom_id res chain seq x y z
N MET A 1 15.71 -3.06 23.40
CA MET A 1 14.50 -2.40 23.91
C MET A 1 13.31 -3.25 23.51
N THR A 2 12.48 -3.67 24.43
CA THR A 2 11.26 -4.44 24.14
C THR A 2 10.22 -3.45 23.61
N ILE A 3 9.46 -3.78 22.56
CA ILE A 3 8.33 -2.95 22.11
C ILE A 3 7.34 -2.88 23.28
N ALA A 4 7.37 -1.76 24.02
CA ALA A 4 6.45 -1.51 25.13
C ALA A 4 5.06 -1.03 24.63
N ALA A 5 4.98 -0.64 23.36
CA ALA A 5 3.75 -0.20 22.71
C ALA A 5 2.89 -1.41 22.30
N GLY A 6 1.57 -1.30 22.42
CA GLY A 6 0.64 -2.28 21.89
C GLY A 6 0.79 -2.44 20.37
N PHE A 7 0.32 -3.55 19.82
CA PHE A 7 0.40 -3.82 18.37
C PHE A 7 -0.14 -2.68 17.50
N PRO A 8 -1.31 -2.04 17.82
CA PRO A 8 -1.82 -0.92 17.03
C PRO A 8 -0.89 0.30 17.02
N ASP A 9 -0.29 0.63 18.17
CA ASP A 9 0.61 1.79 18.30
C ASP A 9 1.94 1.55 17.59
N ALA A 10 2.47 0.34 17.67
CA ALA A 10 3.66 -0.07 16.94
C ALA A 10 3.41 0.02 15.42
N LEU A 11 2.25 -0.44 14.95
CA LEU A 11 1.85 -0.39 13.56
C LEU A 11 1.70 1.07 13.07
N ARG A 12 1.04 1.92 13.85
CA ARG A 12 0.94 3.35 13.57
C ARG A 12 2.31 4.00 13.43
N SER A 13 3.20 3.72 14.38
CA SER A 13 4.56 4.26 14.36
C SER A 13 5.36 3.79 13.14
N ALA A 14 5.21 2.52 12.74
CA ALA A 14 5.84 1.97 11.54
C ALA A 14 5.37 2.67 10.26
N VAL A 15 4.07 2.96 10.13
CA VAL A 15 3.53 3.68 8.97
C VAL A 15 4.05 5.12 8.93
N LEU A 16 3.98 5.85 10.05
CA LEU A 16 4.43 7.25 10.12
C LEU A 16 5.94 7.41 9.89
N ALA A 17 6.74 6.43 10.30
CA ALA A 17 8.19 6.42 10.09
C ALA A 17 8.60 5.95 8.68
N SER A 18 7.66 5.44 7.89
CA SER A 18 7.95 4.93 6.54
C SER A 18 8.20 6.06 5.56
N GLU A 19 9.32 6.00 4.85
CA GLU A 19 9.68 6.93 3.78
C GLU A 19 8.62 6.93 2.66
N GLY A 20 8.02 5.75 2.37
CA GLY A 20 6.97 5.64 1.37
C GLY A 20 5.69 6.38 1.72
N TYR A 21 5.29 6.42 3.00
CA TYR A 21 4.15 7.19 3.46
C TYR A 21 4.44 8.70 3.46
N GLN A 22 5.62 9.10 3.92
CA GLN A 22 6.05 10.51 3.91
C GLN A 22 6.15 11.06 2.49
N THR A 23 6.65 10.26 1.54
CA THR A 23 6.69 10.62 0.11
C THR A 23 5.28 10.82 -0.44
N ALA A 24 4.33 9.93 -0.15
CA ALA A 24 2.95 10.08 -0.59
C ALA A 24 2.26 11.30 0.03
N GLN A 25 2.59 11.63 1.29
CA GLN A 25 2.11 12.85 1.96
C GLN A 25 2.66 14.12 1.29
N ALA A 26 3.92 14.12 0.88
CA ALA A 26 4.50 15.25 0.15
C ALA A 26 3.87 15.44 -1.23
N PHE A 27 3.62 14.36 -1.98
CA PHE A 27 2.91 14.42 -3.27
C PHE A 27 1.45 14.87 -3.12
N GLU A 28 0.77 14.49 -2.04
CA GLU A 28 -0.56 15.03 -1.75
C GLU A 28 -0.50 16.54 -1.55
N ALA A 29 0.43 17.04 -0.73
CA ALA A 29 0.61 18.48 -0.52
C ALA A 29 0.96 19.23 -1.82
N GLU A 30 1.83 18.66 -2.65
CA GLU A 30 2.16 19.19 -3.98
C GLU A 30 0.90 19.29 -4.87
N ALA A 31 0.09 18.22 -4.93
CA ALA A 31 -1.11 18.20 -5.75
C ALA A 31 -2.16 19.22 -5.28
N PHE A 32 -2.32 19.40 -3.96
CA PHE A 32 -3.20 20.46 -3.42
C PHE A 32 -2.67 21.86 -3.75
N ALA A 33 -1.36 22.10 -3.70
CA ALA A 33 -0.78 23.35 -4.16
C ALA A 33 -1.02 23.59 -5.65
N GLY A 34 -1.06 22.53 -6.47
CA GLY A 34 -1.40 22.56 -7.88
C GLY A 34 -2.79 23.15 -8.18
N ILE A 35 -3.76 22.99 -7.26
CA ILE A 35 -5.07 23.67 -7.37
C ILE A 35 -4.90 25.18 -7.33
N GLY A 36 -4.02 25.68 -6.44
CA GLY A 36 -3.66 27.10 -6.36
C GLY A 36 -3.07 27.61 -7.66
N VAL A 37 -2.19 26.82 -8.30
CA VAL A 37 -1.61 27.14 -9.61
C VAL A 37 -2.69 27.23 -10.68
N ALA A 38 -3.59 26.23 -10.76
CA ALA A 38 -4.67 26.22 -11.75
C ALA A 38 -5.65 27.39 -11.55
N THR A 39 -5.99 27.72 -10.31
CA THR A 39 -6.90 28.84 -10.00
C THR A 39 -6.27 30.21 -10.24
N SER A 40 -4.94 30.32 -10.15
CA SER A 40 -4.22 31.58 -10.35
C SER A 40 -4.42 32.12 -11.78
N ALA A 41 -4.64 31.27 -12.77
CA ALA A 41 -4.92 31.66 -14.14
C ALA A 41 -6.16 32.57 -14.30
N ARG A 42 -7.10 32.52 -13.35
CA ARG A 42 -8.30 33.39 -13.31
C ARG A 42 -8.09 34.69 -12.54
N ARG A 43 -6.96 34.86 -11.85
CA ARG A 43 -6.65 36.08 -11.10
C ARG A 43 -5.93 37.08 -11.99
N ALA A 44 -5.98 38.34 -11.60
CA ALA A 44 -5.19 39.38 -12.24
C ALA A 44 -3.69 39.05 -12.10
N GLN A 45 -2.98 39.13 -13.22
CA GLN A 45 -1.54 38.89 -13.30
C GLN A 45 -0.82 40.18 -13.62
N LEU A 46 0.16 40.55 -12.82
CA LEU A 46 1.05 41.69 -13.03
C LEU A 46 2.43 41.17 -13.42
N SER A 47 2.91 41.61 -14.57
CA SER A 47 4.27 41.32 -15.04
C SER A 47 5.03 42.61 -15.28
N ALA A 48 6.33 42.59 -15.03
CA ALA A 48 7.25 43.69 -15.38
C ALA A 48 8.42 43.07 -16.14
N ASN A 49 8.78 43.65 -17.24
CA ASN A 49 9.94 43.29 -18.05
C ASN A 49 10.86 44.51 -18.16
N ALA A 50 12.15 44.28 -18.17
CA ALA A 50 13.16 45.31 -18.42
C ALA A 50 14.19 44.74 -19.40
N THR A 51 14.49 45.50 -20.43
CA THR A 51 15.49 45.17 -21.45
C THR A 51 16.57 46.24 -21.47
N LEU A 52 17.80 45.80 -21.32
CA LEU A 52 18.98 46.67 -21.50
C LEU A 52 19.65 46.26 -22.79
N GLY A 53 19.89 47.25 -23.68
CA GLY A 53 20.49 46.94 -24.98
C GLY A 53 20.77 48.16 -25.85
N ALA A 54 21.01 47.87 -27.14
CA ALA A 54 21.15 48.87 -28.17
C ALA A 54 20.09 48.58 -29.23
N LEU A 55 19.31 49.61 -29.57
CA LEU A 55 18.36 49.59 -30.68
C LEU A 55 18.97 50.34 -31.86
N ARG A 56 18.94 49.76 -33.05
CA ARG A 56 19.33 50.41 -34.27
C ARG A 56 18.11 50.59 -35.16
N GLU A 57 17.67 51.82 -35.29
CA GLU A 57 16.57 52.16 -36.18
C GLU A 57 17.11 52.45 -37.60
N GLY A 58 16.46 51.90 -38.58
CA GLY A 58 16.97 51.85 -39.94
C GLY A 58 16.10 52.58 -40.98
N ASP A 59 15.98 53.95 -40.95
CA ASP A 59 15.61 54.75 -42.11
C ASP A 59 15.54 56.23 -41.75
N PRO A 60 16.08 57.18 -42.57
CA PRO A 60 17.24 57.11 -43.50
C PRO A 60 18.57 57.37 -42.81
N VAL A 61 18.59 57.67 -41.52
CA VAL A 61 19.80 57.88 -40.69
C VAL A 61 19.84 56.74 -39.65
N SER A 62 20.82 55.84 -39.82
CA SER A 62 21.00 54.75 -38.90
C SER A 62 21.61 55.27 -37.57
N GLU A 63 20.77 55.58 -36.61
CA GLU A 63 21.17 55.96 -35.28
C GLU A 63 21.12 54.74 -34.35
N THR A 64 22.11 54.57 -33.48
CA THR A 64 22.16 53.50 -32.51
C THR A 64 21.90 54.08 -31.14
N THR A 65 20.72 53.80 -30.58
CA THR A 65 20.34 54.25 -29.23
C THR A 65 20.69 53.13 -28.24
N THR A 66 21.43 53.46 -27.23
CA THR A 66 21.71 52.53 -26.11
C THR A 66 20.96 52.98 -24.89
N GLY A 67 20.22 52.08 -24.26
CA GLY A 67 19.38 52.47 -23.14
C GLY A 67 18.69 51.30 -22.48
N ALA A 68 17.70 51.59 -21.64
CA ALA A 68 16.84 50.65 -20.95
C ALA A 68 15.39 50.90 -21.35
N ALA A 69 14.72 49.85 -21.80
CA ALA A 69 13.28 49.83 -21.99
C ALA A 69 12.63 48.99 -20.89
N GLY A 70 11.41 49.37 -20.49
CA GLY A 70 10.68 48.59 -19.48
C GLY A 70 9.17 48.61 -19.77
N ASP A 71 8.51 47.52 -19.44
CA ASP A 71 7.04 47.46 -19.46
C ASP A 71 6.50 46.89 -18.15
N VAL A 72 5.36 47.37 -17.73
CA VAL A 72 4.53 46.79 -16.65
C VAL A 72 3.16 46.52 -17.26
N THR A 73 2.76 45.25 -17.21
CA THR A 73 1.48 44.82 -17.80
C THR A 73 0.62 44.13 -16.75
N LEU A 74 -0.62 44.62 -16.56
CA LEU A 74 -1.69 43.96 -15.82
C LEU A 74 -2.57 43.19 -16.83
N SER A 75 -2.77 41.89 -16.59
CA SER A 75 -3.61 41.03 -17.40
C SER A 75 -4.64 40.31 -16.55
N GLN A 76 -5.93 40.38 -16.96
CA GLN A 76 -7.02 39.67 -16.32
C GLN A 76 -7.76 38.81 -17.34
N LEU A 77 -7.79 37.50 -17.12
CA LEU A 77 -8.59 36.58 -17.93
C LEU A 77 -10.08 36.85 -17.71
N LEU A 78 -10.84 37.09 -18.78
CA LEU A 78 -12.29 37.25 -18.71
C LEU A 78 -13.02 36.02 -19.25
N TYR A 79 -12.49 35.42 -20.33
CA TYR A 79 -13.07 34.24 -20.98
C TYR A 79 -11.98 33.42 -21.68
N ASP A 80 -12.01 32.11 -21.56
CA ASP A 80 -11.04 31.22 -22.22
C ASP A 80 -11.69 29.95 -22.80
N GLY A 81 -12.99 29.99 -23.03
CA GLY A 81 -13.71 28.85 -23.59
C GLY A 81 -13.86 27.66 -22.62
N GLY A 82 -13.50 27.82 -21.35
CA GLY A 82 -13.52 26.76 -20.34
C GLY A 82 -12.16 26.13 -20.04
N ALA A 83 -11.05 26.65 -20.63
CA ALA A 83 -9.71 26.12 -20.39
C ALA A 83 -9.33 26.13 -18.92
N SER A 84 -9.49 27.27 -18.24
CA SER A 84 -9.22 27.39 -16.79
C SER A 84 -10.16 26.49 -15.95
N GLY A 85 -11.42 26.29 -16.41
CA GLY A 85 -12.35 25.36 -15.77
C GLY A 85 -11.83 23.92 -15.82
N GLY A 86 -11.48 23.45 -17.01
CA GLY A 86 -10.90 22.13 -17.22
C GLY A 86 -9.60 21.93 -16.44
N ALA A 87 -8.71 22.93 -16.44
CA ALA A 87 -7.47 22.89 -15.68
C ALA A 87 -7.70 22.80 -14.16
N ILE A 88 -8.67 23.55 -13.61
CA ILE A 88 -9.04 23.48 -12.18
C ILE A 88 -9.65 22.11 -11.86
N ASN A 89 -10.57 21.61 -12.68
CA ASN A 89 -11.17 20.29 -12.51
C ASN A 89 -10.08 19.20 -12.52
N ARG A 90 -9.16 19.28 -13.48
CA ARG A 90 -8.01 18.36 -13.57
C ARG A 90 -7.14 18.42 -12.31
N ALA A 91 -6.76 19.62 -11.84
CA ALA A 91 -5.92 19.80 -10.66
C ALA A 91 -6.63 19.32 -9.38
N THR A 92 -7.93 19.58 -9.22
CA THR A 92 -8.73 19.11 -8.09
C THR A 92 -8.82 17.59 -8.08
N ALA A 93 -9.09 16.97 -9.22
CA ALA A 93 -9.14 15.54 -9.36
C ALA A 93 -7.76 14.90 -9.11
N ALA A 94 -6.67 15.52 -9.57
CA ALA A 94 -5.31 15.08 -9.28
C ALA A 94 -4.98 15.13 -7.78
N ALA A 95 -5.44 16.16 -7.06
CA ALA A 95 -5.28 16.25 -5.61
C ALA A 95 -6.07 15.14 -4.88
N LEU A 96 -7.30 14.84 -5.31
CA LEU A 96 -8.07 13.71 -4.77
C LEU A 96 -7.41 12.35 -5.08
N ALA A 97 -6.80 12.21 -6.25
CA ALA A 97 -6.04 11.02 -6.60
C ALA A 97 -4.81 10.84 -5.69
N ALA A 98 -4.06 11.92 -5.43
CA ALA A 98 -2.91 11.91 -4.53
C ALA A 98 -3.31 11.61 -3.08
N GLN A 99 -4.44 12.15 -2.60
CA GLN A 99 -5.01 11.82 -1.29
C GLN A 99 -5.37 10.33 -1.19
N ALA A 100 -6.03 9.79 -2.21
CA ALA A 100 -6.36 8.37 -2.26
C ALA A 100 -5.10 7.50 -2.33
N ASP A 101 -4.05 7.91 -3.06
CA ASP A 101 -2.76 7.21 -3.11
C ASP A 101 -2.07 7.20 -1.75
N ARG A 102 -2.06 8.32 -1.00
CA ARG A 102 -1.52 8.36 0.36
C ARG A 102 -2.22 7.37 1.29
N LEU A 103 -3.56 7.31 1.23
CA LEU A 103 -4.33 6.36 2.02
C LEU A 103 -4.05 4.91 1.60
N ASP A 104 -3.97 4.62 0.31
CA ASP A 104 -3.64 3.30 -0.21
C ASP A 104 -2.23 2.87 0.24
N ARG A 105 -1.23 3.74 0.09
CA ARG A 105 0.14 3.53 0.57
C ARG A 105 0.21 3.27 2.05
N GLY A 106 -0.49 4.08 2.86
CA GLY A 106 -0.57 3.90 4.31
C GLY A 106 -1.15 2.53 4.67
N ASN A 107 -2.24 2.11 4.02
CA ASN A 107 -2.84 0.80 4.24
C ASN A 107 -1.95 -0.36 3.80
N MET A 108 -1.24 -0.23 2.67
CA MET A 108 -0.30 -1.25 2.20
C MET A 108 0.89 -1.40 3.14
N ILE A 109 1.47 -0.30 3.60
CA ILE A 109 2.58 -0.32 4.58
C ILE A 109 2.11 -0.92 5.91
N ALA A 110 0.92 -0.53 6.39
CA ALA A 110 0.32 -1.10 7.59
C ALA A 110 0.09 -2.61 7.44
N LEU A 111 -0.39 -3.07 6.29
CA LEU A 111 -0.60 -4.48 6.00
C LEU A 111 0.71 -5.27 6.01
N GLU A 112 1.74 -4.78 5.34
CA GLU A 112 3.05 -5.45 5.29
C GLU A 112 3.75 -5.45 6.65
N ALA A 113 3.69 -4.36 7.41
CA ALA A 113 4.19 -4.31 8.78
C ALA A 113 3.42 -5.28 9.71
N ALA A 114 2.09 -5.35 9.57
CA ALA A 114 1.27 -6.28 10.33
C ALA A 114 1.57 -7.75 9.98
N ARG A 115 1.82 -8.05 8.70
CA ARG A 115 2.26 -9.37 8.25
C ARG A 115 3.64 -9.73 8.82
N ALA A 116 4.60 -8.82 8.78
CA ALA A 116 5.92 -9.04 9.35
C ALA A 116 5.87 -9.38 10.84
N TRP A 117 4.96 -8.72 11.60
CA TRP A 117 4.70 -9.07 12.99
C TRP A 117 4.08 -10.47 13.14
N ALA A 118 3.05 -10.77 12.36
CA ALA A 118 2.36 -12.06 12.41
C ALA A 118 3.27 -13.22 12.01
N ASP A 119 4.10 -13.06 10.99
CA ASP A 119 5.06 -14.07 10.54
C ASP A 119 6.12 -14.36 11.60
N TYR A 120 6.66 -13.32 12.25
CA TYR A 120 7.63 -13.51 13.32
C TYR A 120 7.01 -14.18 14.55
N TRP A 121 5.80 -13.77 14.94
CA TRP A 121 5.05 -14.42 16.01
C TRP A 121 4.79 -15.89 15.67
N MET A 122 4.26 -16.19 14.50
CA MET A 122 3.96 -17.55 14.04
C MET A 122 5.23 -18.44 14.06
N ALA A 123 6.32 -17.97 13.46
CA ALA A 123 7.58 -18.72 13.42
C ALA A 123 8.13 -18.97 14.83
N SER A 124 8.01 -17.99 15.73
CA SER A 124 8.45 -18.10 17.12
C SER A 124 7.61 -19.10 17.93
N GLU A 125 6.28 -19.10 17.76
CA GLU A 125 5.37 -20.05 18.44
C GLU A 125 5.56 -21.48 17.94
N ARG A 126 5.72 -21.65 16.61
CA ARG A 126 6.00 -22.97 16.01
C ARG A 126 7.34 -23.52 16.51
N LEU A 127 8.39 -22.70 16.55
CA LEU A 127 9.69 -23.10 17.06
C LEU A 127 9.63 -23.46 18.55
N ALA A 128 8.92 -22.67 19.37
CA ALA A 128 8.72 -22.94 20.79
C ALA A 128 7.92 -24.23 21.03
N LEU A 129 6.90 -24.51 20.22
CA LEU A 129 6.15 -25.76 20.24
C LEU A 129 7.06 -26.94 19.91
N LEU A 130 7.85 -26.84 18.85
CA LEU A 130 8.78 -27.88 18.42
C LEU A 130 9.86 -28.15 19.47
N GLN A 131 10.44 -27.10 20.07
CA GLN A 131 11.46 -27.26 21.13
C GLN A 131 10.93 -28.02 22.33
N ARG A 132 9.71 -27.75 22.79
CA ARG A 132 9.08 -28.51 23.87
C ARG A 132 8.90 -29.98 23.47
N LYS A 133 8.40 -30.24 22.26
CA LYS A 133 8.13 -31.61 21.78
C LYS A 133 9.41 -32.41 21.50
N THR A 134 10.46 -31.77 20.99
CA THR A 134 11.76 -32.46 20.80
C THR A 134 12.43 -32.84 22.10
N GLY A 135 12.23 -32.07 23.17
CA GLY A 135 12.66 -32.47 24.52
C GLY A 135 11.96 -33.76 25.00
N ASP A 136 10.61 -33.75 24.97
CA ASP A 136 9.78 -34.90 25.34
C ASP A 136 10.12 -36.18 24.53
N LEU A 137 10.30 -36.00 23.19
CA LEU A 137 10.65 -37.08 22.26
C LEU A 137 12.08 -37.60 22.47
N GLY A 138 13.03 -36.73 22.84
CA GLY A 138 14.41 -37.11 23.14
C GLY A 138 14.49 -38.08 24.32
N ASP A 139 13.78 -37.77 25.41
CA ASP A 139 13.71 -38.66 26.59
C ASP A 139 13.12 -40.04 26.23
N LEU A 140 12.11 -40.09 25.37
CA LEU A 140 11.52 -41.33 24.87
C LEU A 140 12.49 -42.11 23.99
N MET A 141 13.25 -41.43 23.11
CA MET A 141 14.27 -42.09 22.30
C MET A 141 15.37 -42.71 23.15
N ASP A 142 15.86 -42.00 24.17
CA ASP A 142 16.85 -42.55 25.13
C ASP A 142 16.31 -43.78 25.88
N GLN A 143 15.03 -43.79 26.18
CA GLN A 143 14.38 -44.96 26.79
C GLN A 143 14.30 -46.12 25.80
N MET A 144 13.94 -45.89 24.53
CA MET A 144 13.95 -46.94 23.51
C MET A 144 15.32 -47.52 23.28
N ASP A 145 16.39 -46.72 23.22
CA ASP A 145 17.76 -47.19 23.02
C ASP A 145 18.18 -48.10 24.19
N ARG A 146 17.86 -47.74 25.44
CA ARG A 146 18.11 -48.59 26.62
C ARG A 146 17.35 -49.93 26.58
N MET A 147 16.09 -49.94 26.16
CA MET A 147 15.29 -51.15 26.02
C MET A 147 15.79 -52.05 24.88
N ALA A 148 16.23 -51.45 23.76
CA ALA A 148 16.81 -52.19 22.65
C ALA A 148 18.15 -52.85 23.02
N ALA A 149 19.01 -52.12 23.78
CA ALA A 149 20.26 -52.68 24.30
C ALA A 149 20.05 -53.89 25.19
N ASN A 150 18.92 -53.95 25.92
CA ASN A 150 18.52 -55.07 26.77
C ASN A 150 17.74 -56.17 26.02
N GLY A 151 17.62 -56.06 24.68
CA GLY A 151 16.90 -57.05 23.88
C GLY A 151 15.36 -57.04 24.02
N MET A 152 14.79 -56.00 24.64
CA MET A 152 13.35 -55.86 24.87
C MET A 152 12.58 -55.21 23.73
N LEU A 153 13.28 -54.66 22.74
CA LEU A 153 12.68 -54.04 21.55
C LEU A 153 13.33 -54.52 20.25
N ASP A 154 12.52 -54.62 19.21
CA ASP A 154 12.99 -54.89 17.86
C ASP A 154 13.80 -53.68 17.32
N ARG A 155 14.94 -53.99 16.69
CA ARG A 155 15.84 -53.01 16.09
C ARG A 155 15.16 -52.16 15.01
N ALA A 156 14.28 -52.77 14.19
CA ALA A 156 13.56 -52.06 13.15
C ALA A 156 12.60 -50.99 13.71
N ALA A 157 12.00 -51.27 14.89
CA ALA A 157 11.14 -50.31 15.60
C ALA A 157 11.92 -49.09 16.07
N VAL A 158 13.14 -49.31 16.63
CA VAL A 158 14.02 -48.22 17.09
C VAL A 158 14.50 -47.37 15.92
N GLU A 159 14.92 -47.98 14.79
CA GLU A 159 15.37 -47.28 13.62
C GLU A 159 14.23 -46.44 12.94
N ASN A 160 13.00 -46.94 12.96
CA ASN A 160 11.85 -46.19 12.46
C ASN A 160 11.56 -44.97 13.34
N ALA A 161 11.55 -45.14 14.68
CA ALA A 161 11.36 -44.01 15.60
C ALA A 161 12.48 -42.95 15.44
N ARG A 162 13.75 -43.42 15.29
CA ARG A 162 14.89 -42.53 15.07
C ARG A 162 14.78 -41.74 13.79
N ARG A 163 14.29 -42.30 12.68
CA ARG A 163 14.00 -41.58 11.46
C ARG A 163 12.95 -40.46 11.66
N GLN A 164 11.85 -40.78 12.32
CA GLN A 164 10.80 -39.83 12.66
C GLN A 164 11.32 -38.67 13.54
N TYR A 165 12.18 -38.98 14.49
CA TYR A 165 12.81 -37.99 15.36
C TYR A 165 13.79 -37.08 14.58
N LEU A 166 14.57 -37.64 13.65
CA LEU A 166 15.43 -36.85 12.74
C LEU A 166 14.65 -35.93 11.82
N ASP A 167 13.48 -36.38 11.31
CA ASP A 167 12.59 -35.53 10.52
C ASP A 167 12.13 -34.31 11.31
N ILE A 168 11.79 -34.48 12.59
CA ILE A 168 11.43 -33.38 13.48
C ILE A 168 12.63 -32.45 13.76
N GLN A 169 13.84 -32.99 13.89
CA GLN A 169 15.04 -32.16 14.05
C GLN A 169 15.38 -31.36 12.79
N LEU A 170 15.17 -31.92 11.58
CA LEU A 170 15.33 -31.19 10.32
C LEU A 170 14.31 -30.04 10.22
N GLU A 171 13.05 -30.28 10.64
CA GLU A 171 12.02 -29.23 10.68
C GLU A 171 12.45 -28.06 11.60
N ARG A 172 13.15 -28.32 12.68
CA ARG A 172 13.70 -27.29 13.57
C ARG A 172 14.60 -26.31 12.84
N THR A 173 15.53 -26.82 12.02
CA THR A 173 16.43 -25.97 11.24
C THR A 173 15.66 -25.06 10.28
N GLY A 174 14.61 -25.59 9.64
CA GLY A 174 13.72 -24.81 8.78
C GLY A 174 12.96 -23.71 9.52
N LEU A 175 12.47 -24.02 10.74
CA LEU A 175 11.76 -23.02 11.58
C LEU A 175 12.71 -21.96 12.16
N GLU A 176 13.95 -22.32 12.49
CA GLU A 176 14.98 -21.37 12.93
C GLU A 176 15.32 -20.38 11.79
N ALA A 177 15.47 -20.88 10.56
CA ALA A 177 15.67 -20.05 9.37
C ALA A 177 14.46 -19.15 9.09
N ALA A 178 13.25 -19.69 9.12
CA ALA A 178 12.01 -18.92 8.90
C ALA A 178 11.84 -17.82 9.95
N ARG A 179 12.16 -18.10 11.23
CA ARG A 179 12.13 -17.07 12.28
C ARG A 179 13.19 -16.00 12.06
N ALA A 180 14.40 -16.36 11.63
CA ALA A 180 15.45 -15.41 11.34
C ALA A 180 15.06 -14.50 10.16
N GLU A 181 14.49 -15.05 9.08
CA GLU A 181 13.98 -14.30 7.95
C GLU A 181 12.84 -13.35 8.35
N ALA A 182 11.89 -13.84 9.15
CA ALA A 182 10.81 -13.01 9.67
C ALA A 182 11.33 -11.89 10.59
N ALA A 183 12.42 -12.11 11.34
CA ALA A 183 13.07 -11.08 12.15
C ALA A 183 13.65 -9.95 11.28
N VAL A 184 14.29 -10.27 10.16
CA VAL A 184 14.80 -9.27 9.21
C VAL A 184 13.65 -8.44 8.63
N ARG A 185 12.54 -9.08 8.20
CA ARG A 185 11.36 -8.36 7.72
C ARG A 185 10.73 -7.49 8.81
N PHE A 186 10.66 -7.98 10.03
CA PHE A 186 10.17 -7.20 11.17
C PHE A 186 11.03 -5.94 11.40
N GLU A 187 12.36 -6.06 11.42
CA GLU A 187 13.29 -4.95 11.61
C GLU A 187 13.18 -3.91 10.48
N GLN A 188 12.90 -4.35 9.25
CA GLN A 188 12.68 -3.45 8.12
C GLN A 188 11.54 -2.46 8.39
N TYR A 189 10.41 -2.90 8.96
CA TYR A 189 9.25 -2.05 9.20
C TYR A 189 9.29 -1.33 10.55
N TYR A 190 9.76 -2.00 11.60
CA TYR A 190 9.74 -1.47 12.96
C TYR A 190 11.06 -0.81 13.38
N LYS A 191 12.09 -0.86 12.52
CA LYS A 191 13.43 -0.27 12.73
C LYS A 191 14.12 -0.73 14.04
N GLN A 192 13.72 -1.87 14.58
CA GLN A 192 14.28 -2.49 15.77
C GLN A 192 14.15 -4.01 15.71
N ALA A 193 15.12 -4.69 16.29
CA ALA A 193 15.09 -6.15 16.37
C ALA A 193 13.87 -6.62 17.19
N PRO A 194 13.18 -7.71 16.76
CA PRO A 194 12.06 -8.25 17.49
C PRO A 194 12.52 -8.84 18.81
N GLY A 195 11.97 -8.33 19.91
CA GLY A 195 12.12 -8.94 21.23
C GLY A 195 11.16 -10.12 21.41
N LYS A 196 10.58 -10.26 22.61
CA LYS A 196 9.48 -11.20 22.83
C LYS A 196 8.20 -10.58 22.28
N VAL A 197 7.83 -10.96 21.06
CA VAL A 197 6.63 -10.48 20.35
C VAL A 197 5.47 -11.42 20.66
N GLY A 198 4.39 -10.87 21.21
CA GLY A 198 3.16 -11.60 21.47
C GLY A 198 2.31 -11.77 20.22
N ARG A 199 1.26 -12.60 20.34
CA ARG A 199 0.22 -12.70 19.29
C ARG A 199 -0.33 -11.31 18.98
N PRO A 200 -0.38 -10.89 17.71
CA PRO A 200 -0.96 -9.62 17.36
C PRO A 200 -2.44 -9.59 17.74
N SER A 201 -2.89 -8.46 18.30
CA SER A 201 -4.31 -8.27 18.62
C SER A 201 -5.14 -8.29 17.35
N GLU A 202 -6.33 -8.86 17.43
CA GLU A 202 -7.28 -8.81 16.32
C GLU A 202 -7.80 -7.37 16.15
N LEU A 203 -7.20 -6.62 15.21
CA LEU A 203 -7.66 -5.26 14.84
C LEU A 203 -9.01 -5.29 14.12
N VAL A 204 -9.34 -6.42 13.50
CA VAL A 204 -10.50 -6.59 12.65
C VAL A 204 -11.20 -7.90 12.99
N SER A 205 -12.47 -7.84 13.37
CA SER A 205 -13.28 -9.03 13.56
C SER A 205 -13.71 -9.62 12.21
N VAL A 206 -14.09 -10.90 12.21
CA VAL A 206 -14.63 -11.58 11.01
C VAL A 206 -15.88 -10.87 10.46
N GLN A 207 -16.77 -10.41 11.34
CA GLN A 207 -17.95 -9.67 10.93
C GLN A 207 -17.60 -8.35 10.26
N MET A 208 -16.63 -7.62 10.81
CA MET A 208 -16.14 -6.37 10.23
C MET A 208 -15.46 -6.64 8.88
N ALA A 209 -14.65 -7.68 8.76
CA ALA A 209 -14.03 -8.04 7.48
C ALA A 209 -15.06 -8.34 6.39
N ARG A 210 -16.14 -9.08 6.72
CA ARG A 210 -17.25 -9.33 5.77
C ARG A 210 -17.95 -8.04 5.37
N ALA A 211 -18.25 -7.15 6.33
CA ALA A 211 -18.87 -5.85 6.04
C ALA A 211 -17.99 -5.00 5.13
N ARG A 212 -16.69 -4.89 5.43
CA ARG A 212 -15.75 -4.12 4.62
C ARG A 212 -15.50 -4.74 3.24
N ALA A 213 -15.46 -6.06 3.12
CA ALA A 213 -15.36 -6.73 1.82
C ALA A 213 -16.59 -6.45 0.94
N ALA A 214 -17.79 -6.31 1.52
CA ALA A 214 -18.99 -5.90 0.78
C ALA A 214 -18.89 -4.45 0.26
N GLU A 215 -18.16 -3.59 0.96
CA GLU A 215 -17.91 -2.19 0.60
C GLU A 215 -16.66 -2.01 -0.30
N TRP A 216 -16.23 -3.02 -1.01
CA TRP A 216 -14.99 -3.02 -1.81
C TRP A 216 -14.85 -1.83 -2.76
N LYS A 217 -15.97 -1.22 -3.21
CA LYS A 217 -15.98 -0.02 -4.07
C LYS A 217 -15.41 1.21 -3.38
N SER A 218 -15.36 1.23 -2.05
CA SER A 218 -14.79 2.34 -1.26
C SER A 218 -13.28 2.26 -1.09
N ALA A 219 -12.63 1.20 -1.61
CA ALA A 219 -11.19 0.99 -1.51
C ALA A 219 -10.38 2.20 -2.03
N PRO A 220 -9.32 2.64 -1.31
CA PRO A 220 -8.52 3.79 -1.70
C PRO A 220 -7.92 3.67 -3.11
N ALA A 221 -7.47 2.49 -3.50
CA ALA A 221 -6.97 2.23 -4.85
C ALA A 221 -8.02 2.50 -5.94
N LEU A 222 -9.29 2.15 -5.71
CA LEU A 222 -10.38 2.44 -6.65
C LEU A 222 -10.73 3.93 -6.66
N LYS A 223 -10.74 4.59 -5.48
CA LYS A 223 -10.94 6.04 -5.40
C LYS A 223 -9.87 6.80 -6.18
N ARG A 224 -8.61 6.35 -6.11
CA ARG A 224 -7.52 6.90 -6.92
C ARG A 224 -7.82 6.77 -8.41
N THR A 225 -8.16 5.58 -8.91
CA THR A 225 -8.46 5.37 -10.33
C THR A 225 -9.66 6.21 -10.80
N VAL A 226 -10.69 6.35 -9.97
CA VAL A 226 -11.83 7.25 -10.25
C VAL A 226 -11.39 8.71 -10.36
N ALA A 227 -10.54 9.18 -9.44
CA ALA A 227 -10.02 10.54 -9.45
C ALA A 227 -9.10 10.79 -10.67
N GLU A 228 -8.27 9.81 -11.05
CA GLU A 228 -7.46 9.86 -12.29
C GLU A 228 -8.34 9.97 -13.55
N LEU A 229 -9.47 9.27 -13.59
CA LEU A 229 -10.44 9.40 -14.67
C LEU A 229 -11.02 10.81 -14.73
N PHE A 230 -11.43 11.40 -13.59
CA PHE A 230 -11.91 12.78 -13.54
C PHE A 230 -10.83 13.79 -13.95
N ALA A 231 -9.57 13.55 -13.59
CA ALA A 231 -8.46 14.38 -14.03
C ALA A 231 -8.29 14.33 -15.55
N ALA A 232 -8.43 13.15 -16.17
CA ALA A 232 -8.37 13.02 -17.63
C ALA A 232 -9.57 13.69 -18.34
N GLN A 233 -10.76 13.61 -17.74
CA GLN A 233 -11.94 14.33 -18.25
C GLN A 233 -11.72 15.86 -18.20
N GLY A 234 -11.16 16.39 -17.11
CA GLY A 234 -10.75 17.78 -17.01
C GLY A 234 -9.72 18.19 -18.09
N ALA A 235 -8.75 17.32 -18.38
CA ALA A 235 -7.79 17.55 -19.46
C ALA A 235 -8.45 17.54 -20.86
N ALA A 236 -9.45 16.69 -21.08
CA ALA A 236 -10.21 16.67 -22.33
C ALA A 236 -11.06 17.95 -22.49
N GLU A 237 -11.65 18.47 -21.41
CA GLU A 237 -12.35 19.76 -21.41
C GLU A 237 -11.40 20.91 -21.72
N GLU A 238 -10.20 20.92 -21.13
CA GLU A 238 -9.15 21.89 -21.41
C GLU A 238 -8.75 21.84 -22.91
N ALA A 239 -8.51 20.64 -23.45
CA ALA A 239 -8.18 20.47 -24.88
C ALA A 239 -9.33 20.95 -25.82
N ARG A 240 -10.58 20.68 -25.43
CA ARG A 240 -11.77 21.12 -26.19
C ARG A 240 -11.92 22.64 -26.20
N SER A 241 -11.52 23.30 -25.11
CA SER A 241 -11.57 24.77 -25.00
C SER A 241 -10.64 25.49 -26.01
N ALA A 242 -9.58 24.82 -26.46
CA ALA A 242 -8.65 25.37 -27.46
C ALA A 242 -9.29 25.70 -28.79
N PHE A 243 -10.52 25.23 -29.07
CA PHE A 243 -11.32 25.59 -30.25
C PHE A 243 -12.20 26.83 -30.03
N ARG A 244 -12.13 27.48 -28.89
CA ARG A 244 -12.89 28.66 -28.52
C ARG A 244 -11.96 29.86 -28.38
N PRO A 245 -12.50 31.11 -28.60
CA PRO A 245 -11.70 32.30 -28.40
C PRO A 245 -11.33 32.53 -26.94
N LYS A 246 -10.21 33.21 -26.73
CA LYS A 246 -9.77 33.69 -25.39
C LYS A 246 -9.90 35.21 -25.34
N VAL A 247 -10.49 35.74 -24.26
CA VAL A 247 -10.68 37.19 -24.04
C VAL A 247 -10.00 37.54 -22.73
N SER A 248 -9.12 38.54 -22.76
CA SER A 248 -8.48 39.11 -21.55
C SER A 248 -8.55 40.63 -21.56
N LEU A 249 -8.70 41.22 -20.38
CA LEU A 249 -8.47 42.64 -20.17
C LEU A 249 -6.96 42.84 -19.99
N GLN A 250 -6.39 43.81 -20.64
CA GLN A 250 -4.98 44.17 -20.48
C GLN A 250 -4.86 45.68 -20.25
N ALA A 251 -3.99 46.07 -19.34
CA ALA A 251 -3.57 47.44 -19.13
C ALA A 251 -2.05 47.45 -18.95
N GLY A 252 -1.35 48.34 -19.58
CA GLY A 252 0.11 48.37 -19.51
C GLY A 252 0.68 49.76 -19.63
N VAL A 253 1.87 49.91 -19.10
CA VAL A 253 2.72 51.09 -19.26
C VAL A 253 4.03 50.60 -19.85
N MET A 254 4.49 51.23 -20.92
CA MET A 254 5.74 50.89 -21.58
C MET A 254 6.59 52.15 -21.68
N SER A 255 7.82 52.06 -21.18
CA SER A 255 8.84 53.09 -21.33
C SER A 255 9.78 52.66 -22.46
N PRO A 256 9.90 53.43 -23.55
CA PRO A 256 10.77 53.10 -24.68
C PRO A 256 12.26 53.20 -24.29
N MET A 257 13.14 52.64 -25.12
CA MET A 257 14.58 52.67 -24.94
C MET A 257 15.18 54.04 -25.28
N ASP A 258 14.53 54.79 -26.15
CA ASP A 258 14.91 56.13 -26.51
C ASP A 258 14.35 57.12 -25.49
N GLN A 259 15.21 58.02 -24.96
CA GLN A 259 14.83 59.04 -23.96
C GLN A 259 13.98 60.17 -24.58
N ASP A 260 14.00 60.32 -25.90
CA ASP A 260 13.18 61.30 -26.63
C ASP A 260 11.77 60.80 -26.91
N ASP A 261 11.50 59.50 -26.74
CA ASP A 261 10.19 58.91 -26.88
C ASP A 261 9.34 58.99 -25.61
N THR A 262 8.03 59.08 -25.78
CA THR A 262 7.07 59.19 -24.69
C THR A 262 6.69 57.81 -24.10
N THR A 263 6.45 57.78 -22.79
CA THR A 263 5.89 56.58 -22.14
C THR A 263 4.48 56.30 -22.62
N ASP A 264 4.26 55.12 -23.13
CA ASP A 264 2.95 54.68 -23.60
C ASP A 264 2.11 54.06 -22.52
N VAL A 265 0.84 54.43 -22.43
CA VAL A 265 -0.16 53.78 -21.56
C VAL A 265 -1.24 53.17 -22.44
N THR A 266 -1.46 51.87 -22.24
CA THR A 266 -2.46 51.13 -23.01
C THR A 266 -3.47 50.48 -22.09
N ALA A 267 -4.75 50.44 -22.45
CA ALA A 267 -5.79 49.65 -21.80
C ALA A 267 -6.79 49.16 -22.82
N GLY A 268 -7.15 47.89 -22.76
CA GLY A 268 -8.07 47.32 -23.78
C GLY A 268 -8.39 45.85 -23.54
N LEU A 269 -9.28 45.38 -24.40
CA LEU A 269 -9.62 43.94 -24.47
C LEU A 269 -8.81 43.28 -25.59
N ARG A 270 -8.16 42.18 -25.23
CA ARG A 270 -7.47 41.31 -26.17
C ARG A 270 -8.31 40.09 -26.48
N LEU A 271 -8.74 39.94 -27.73
CA LEU A 271 -9.36 38.71 -28.26
C LEU A 271 -8.31 37.91 -29.02
N GLN A 272 -8.13 36.66 -28.64
CA GLN A 272 -7.22 35.74 -29.30
C GLN A 272 -7.98 34.50 -29.79
N TYR A 273 -7.89 34.22 -31.09
CA TYR A 273 -8.43 33.01 -31.71
C TYR A 273 -7.45 32.48 -32.76
N VAL A 274 -7.21 31.17 -32.71
CA VAL A 274 -6.29 30.51 -33.65
C VAL A 274 -7.11 29.85 -34.74
N PHE A 275 -7.02 30.35 -36.00
CA PHE A 275 -7.77 29.81 -37.16
C PHE A 275 -7.17 28.50 -37.68
N GLY A 276 -5.85 28.35 -37.67
CA GLY A 276 -5.14 27.17 -38.17
C GLY A 276 -3.86 26.90 -37.36
N ASP A 277 -3.58 25.64 -37.06
CA ASP A 277 -2.43 25.21 -36.29
C ASP A 277 -1.84 23.88 -36.82
N GLY A 278 -2.11 23.54 -38.07
CA GLY A 278 -1.63 22.31 -38.70
C GLY A 278 -2.27 21.04 -38.12
N GLY A 279 -3.45 21.14 -37.44
CA GLY A 279 -4.15 19.99 -36.87
C GLY A 279 -3.77 19.66 -35.43
N ARG A 280 -2.88 20.43 -34.81
CA ARG A 280 -2.37 20.16 -33.44
C ARG A 280 -3.49 20.05 -32.41
N ARG A 281 -4.43 21.02 -32.37
CA ARG A 281 -5.56 21.01 -31.42
C ARG A 281 -6.45 19.77 -31.56
N LYS A 282 -6.70 19.35 -32.82
CA LYS A 282 -7.50 18.16 -33.13
C LYS A 282 -6.80 16.91 -32.57
N ALA A 283 -5.51 16.75 -32.84
CA ALA A 283 -4.74 15.63 -32.33
C ALA A 283 -4.64 15.63 -30.81
N GLN A 284 -4.49 16.79 -30.17
CA GLN A 284 -4.49 16.92 -28.70
C GLN A 284 -5.84 16.53 -28.09
N LEU A 285 -6.96 16.95 -28.68
CA LEU A 285 -8.29 16.55 -28.21
C LEU A 285 -8.50 15.05 -28.36
N GLU A 286 -8.18 14.49 -29.53
CA GLU A 286 -8.28 13.04 -29.79
C GLU A 286 -7.44 12.24 -28.78
N ALA A 287 -6.20 12.66 -28.52
CA ALA A 287 -5.34 12.02 -27.53
C ALA A 287 -5.94 12.07 -26.11
N ALA A 288 -6.52 13.21 -25.71
CA ALA A 288 -7.18 13.37 -24.42
C ALA A 288 -8.43 12.49 -24.31
N GLU A 289 -9.26 12.40 -25.36
CA GLU A 289 -10.45 11.53 -25.39
C GLU A 289 -10.06 10.04 -25.33
N LYS A 290 -9.01 9.64 -26.04
CA LYS A 290 -8.48 8.26 -25.93
C LYS A 290 -7.88 7.95 -24.56
N ARG A 291 -7.35 8.93 -23.86
CA ARG A 291 -6.91 8.77 -22.46
C ARG A 291 -8.09 8.53 -21.52
N VAL A 292 -9.21 9.22 -21.71
CA VAL A 292 -10.44 8.98 -20.94
C VAL A 292 -10.94 7.55 -21.17
N GLU A 293 -11.06 7.11 -22.43
CA GLU A 293 -11.49 5.75 -22.80
C GLU A 293 -10.58 4.67 -22.14
N ALA A 294 -9.27 4.90 -22.17
CA ALA A 294 -8.32 3.98 -21.54
C ALA A 294 -8.50 3.88 -20.02
N LEU A 295 -8.76 5.01 -19.33
CA LEU A 295 -8.99 5.02 -17.88
C LEU A 295 -10.36 4.46 -17.49
N GLU A 296 -11.39 4.58 -18.32
CA GLU A 296 -12.67 3.88 -18.10
C GLU A 296 -12.51 2.37 -18.16
N ALA A 297 -11.75 1.86 -19.14
CA ALA A 297 -11.42 0.44 -19.21
C ALA A 297 -10.59 -0.01 -18.01
N GLN A 298 -9.60 0.78 -17.61
CA GLN A 298 -8.76 0.53 -16.44
C GLN A 298 -9.58 0.49 -15.13
N LEU A 299 -10.55 1.39 -14.95
CA LEU A 299 -11.46 1.40 -13.82
C LEU A 299 -12.31 0.14 -13.77
N THR A 300 -12.85 -0.28 -14.91
CA THR A 300 -13.65 -1.51 -15.02
C THR A 300 -12.83 -2.74 -14.63
N ASP A 301 -11.58 -2.83 -15.09
CA ASP A 301 -10.68 -3.94 -14.74
C ASP A 301 -10.29 -3.91 -13.26
N ALA A 302 -9.94 -2.75 -12.72
CA ALA A 302 -9.63 -2.57 -11.30
C ALA A 302 -10.81 -2.97 -10.39
N GLN A 303 -12.04 -2.63 -10.77
CA GLN A 303 -13.25 -3.04 -10.05
C GLN A 303 -13.43 -4.56 -10.07
N ARG A 304 -13.22 -5.20 -11.22
CA ARG A 304 -13.30 -6.65 -11.36
C ARG A 304 -12.27 -7.36 -10.48
N ILE A 305 -11.03 -6.87 -10.46
CA ILE A 305 -9.93 -7.43 -9.65
C ILE A 305 -10.23 -7.24 -8.17
N ALA A 306 -10.58 -6.02 -7.73
CA ALA A 306 -10.86 -5.73 -6.33
C ALA A 306 -12.01 -6.60 -5.79
N LYS A 307 -13.09 -6.77 -6.58
CA LYS A 307 -14.21 -7.65 -6.21
C LYS A 307 -13.75 -9.10 -6.07
N ALA A 308 -13.00 -9.62 -7.04
CA ALA A 308 -12.53 -11.01 -7.01
C ALA A 308 -11.58 -11.28 -5.82
N GLU A 309 -10.71 -10.32 -5.47
CA GLU A 309 -9.83 -10.41 -4.29
C GLU A 309 -10.65 -10.49 -2.99
N MET A 310 -11.67 -9.65 -2.84
CA MET A 310 -12.52 -9.64 -1.65
C MET A 310 -13.37 -10.91 -1.54
N ASP A 311 -14.02 -11.31 -2.63
CA ASP A 311 -14.81 -12.56 -2.67
C ASP A 311 -13.91 -13.76 -2.32
N GLY A 312 -12.71 -13.84 -2.90
CA GLY A 312 -11.75 -14.90 -2.63
C GLY A 312 -11.26 -14.93 -1.17
N ALA A 313 -11.01 -13.75 -0.57
CA ALA A 313 -10.60 -13.63 0.82
C ALA A 313 -11.71 -14.13 1.77
N ILE A 314 -12.97 -13.77 1.51
CA ILE A 314 -14.11 -14.22 2.32
C ILE A 314 -14.32 -15.71 2.21
N VAL A 315 -14.25 -16.29 1.00
CA VAL A 315 -14.37 -17.74 0.80
C VAL A 315 -13.30 -18.51 1.60
N ARG A 316 -12.06 -18.03 1.60
CA ARG A 316 -10.97 -18.64 2.39
C ARG A 316 -11.21 -18.49 3.89
N LEU A 317 -11.66 -17.31 4.35
CA LEU A 317 -11.99 -17.05 5.74
C LEU A 317 -13.10 -17.99 6.23
N ASP A 318 -14.15 -18.19 5.45
CA ASP A 318 -15.25 -19.12 5.75
C ASP A 318 -14.77 -20.57 5.82
N ALA A 319 -13.85 -20.96 4.95
CA ALA A 319 -13.24 -22.30 4.99
C ALA A 319 -12.42 -22.50 6.26
N LEU A 320 -11.62 -21.50 6.67
CA LEU A 320 -10.85 -21.54 7.91
C LEU A 320 -11.75 -21.62 9.15
N GLU A 321 -12.81 -20.82 9.21
CA GLU A 321 -13.75 -20.85 10.32
C GLU A 321 -14.42 -22.22 10.51
N ARG A 322 -14.70 -22.91 9.42
CA ARG A 322 -15.22 -24.29 9.47
C ARG A 322 -14.17 -25.32 9.85
N SER A 323 -12.91 -25.12 9.45
CA SER A 323 -11.84 -26.09 9.68
C SER A 323 -11.20 -25.95 11.07
N MET A 324 -11.13 -24.76 11.67
CA MET A 324 -10.51 -24.53 12.99
C MET A 324 -11.12 -25.39 14.12
N PRO A 325 -12.46 -25.54 14.24
CA PRO A 325 -13.04 -26.45 15.24
C PRO A 325 -12.64 -27.91 15.04
N LEU A 326 -12.51 -28.35 13.77
CA LEU A 326 -12.09 -29.73 13.46
C LEU A 326 -10.65 -29.99 13.89
N VAL A 327 -9.75 -29.01 13.67
CA VAL A 327 -8.36 -29.11 14.15
C VAL A 327 -8.31 -29.08 15.67
N ALA A 328 -9.11 -28.25 16.33
CA ALA A 328 -9.21 -28.24 17.80
C ALA A 328 -9.70 -29.59 18.36
N GLN A 329 -10.65 -30.25 17.69
CA GLN A 329 -11.09 -31.60 18.01
C GLN A 329 -9.98 -32.66 17.78
N LYS A 330 -9.26 -32.56 16.64
CA LYS A 330 -8.12 -33.41 16.33
C LYS A 330 -7.05 -33.33 17.43
N ILE A 331 -6.71 -32.14 17.91
CA ILE A 331 -5.74 -31.93 18.99
C ILE A 331 -6.19 -32.65 20.26
N LYS A 332 -7.48 -32.56 20.62
CA LYS A 332 -8.01 -33.26 21.81
C LYS A 332 -7.88 -34.77 21.65
N LEU A 333 -8.21 -35.32 20.50
CA LEU A 333 -8.15 -36.76 20.21
C LEU A 333 -6.69 -37.26 20.24
N THR A 334 -5.78 -36.58 19.51
CA THR A 334 -4.37 -36.99 19.47
C THR A 334 -3.67 -36.84 20.81
N LYS A 335 -4.06 -35.84 21.61
CA LYS A 335 -3.58 -35.71 22.99
C LYS A 335 -4.04 -36.88 23.89
N SER A 336 -5.33 -37.23 23.83
CA SER A 336 -5.89 -38.36 24.60
C SER A 336 -5.28 -39.69 24.14
N GLU A 337 -4.97 -39.86 22.86
CA GLU A 337 -4.29 -41.02 22.32
C GLU A 337 -2.86 -41.16 22.89
N ALA A 338 -2.10 -40.04 22.89
CA ALA A 338 -0.76 -40.01 23.47
C ALA A 338 -0.77 -40.32 25.01
N GLU A 339 -1.73 -39.76 25.75
CA GLU A 339 -1.93 -40.03 27.17
C GLU A 339 -2.28 -41.50 27.42
N THR A 340 -3.15 -42.08 26.61
CA THR A 340 -3.53 -43.49 26.67
C THR A 340 -2.34 -44.39 26.36
N ALA A 341 -1.60 -44.12 25.28
CA ALA A 341 -0.39 -44.88 24.95
C ALA A 341 0.65 -44.82 26.08
N ARG A 342 0.81 -43.66 26.70
CA ARG A 342 1.73 -43.49 27.84
C ARG A 342 1.32 -44.34 29.06
N SER A 343 0.03 -44.38 29.37
CA SER A 343 -0.48 -45.22 30.47
C SER A 343 -0.37 -46.71 30.17
N GLN A 344 -0.60 -47.13 28.94
CA GLN A 344 -0.50 -48.53 28.51
C GLN A 344 0.94 -49.05 28.48
N ILE A 345 1.93 -48.21 28.25
CA ILE A 345 3.36 -48.58 28.40
C ILE A 345 3.65 -48.99 29.84
N ALA A 346 3.11 -48.25 30.82
CA ALA A 346 3.30 -48.59 32.26
C ALA A 346 2.71 -49.95 32.64
N THR A 347 1.70 -50.43 31.89
CA THR A 347 1.07 -51.75 32.09
C THR A 347 1.58 -52.84 31.13
N GLY A 348 2.55 -52.51 30.24
CA GLY A 348 3.10 -53.45 29.24
C GLY A 348 2.16 -53.76 28.05
N GLN A 349 1.08 -52.99 27.86
CA GLN A 349 0.06 -53.20 26.83
C GLN A 349 0.30 -52.39 25.56
N ALA A 350 1.18 -51.39 25.56
CA ALA A 350 1.57 -50.61 24.39
C ALA A 350 3.09 -50.56 24.25
N ASN A 351 3.55 -50.29 23.02
CA ASN A 351 4.98 -50.13 22.75
C ASN A 351 5.35 -48.62 22.61
N LEU A 352 6.60 -48.31 22.89
CA LEU A 352 7.15 -46.93 22.81
C LEU A 352 7.01 -46.31 21.43
N GLN A 353 7.08 -47.09 20.34
CA GLN A 353 6.87 -46.59 18.98
C GLN A 353 5.48 -46.01 18.81
N GLN A 354 4.45 -46.63 19.37
CA GLN A 354 3.06 -46.14 19.29
C GLN A 354 2.93 -44.79 20.03
N LEU A 355 3.58 -44.66 21.22
CA LEU A 355 3.59 -43.37 21.92
C LEU A 355 4.31 -42.28 21.13
N ILE A 356 5.47 -42.56 20.52
CA ILE A 356 6.21 -41.61 19.71
C ILE A 356 5.35 -41.13 18.51
N SER A 357 4.69 -42.05 17.82
CA SER A 357 3.79 -41.70 16.69
C SER A 357 2.62 -40.84 17.18
N ALA A 358 2.00 -41.13 18.32
CA ALA A 358 0.90 -40.33 18.86
C ALA A 358 1.36 -38.92 19.28
N GLU A 359 2.54 -38.80 19.91
CA GLU A 359 3.12 -37.50 20.26
C GLU A 359 3.46 -36.66 19.02
N ILE A 360 3.96 -37.25 17.95
CA ILE A 360 4.23 -36.57 16.67
C ILE A 360 2.94 -36.10 16.02
N GLU A 361 1.88 -36.94 16.00
CA GLU A 361 0.58 -36.54 15.47
C GLU A 361 -0.06 -35.41 16.30
N ASN A 362 0.09 -35.42 17.62
CA ASN A 362 -0.35 -34.32 18.47
C ASN A 362 0.42 -33.02 18.16
N TYR A 363 1.76 -33.12 18.01
CA TYR A 363 2.59 -31.99 17.59
C TYR A 363 2.08 -31.38 16.25
N ARG A 364 1.91 -32.22 15.22
CA ARG A 364 1.44 -31.78 13.90
C ARG A 364 0.08 -31.11 13.97
N ALA A 365 -0.85 -31.62 14.78
CA ALA A 365 -2.17 -31.03 14.96
C ALA A 365 -2.07 -29.64 15.66
N CYS A 366 -1.21 -29.49 16.67
CA CYS A 366 -0.95 -28.21 17.32
C CYS A 366 -0.27 -27.20 16.38
N ASP A 367 0.71 -27.63 15.58
CA ASP A 367 1.38 -26.82 14.59
C ASP A 367 0.40 -26.31 13.51
N GLN A 368 -0.45 -27.19 13.02
CA GLN A 368 -1.53 -26.84 12.10
C GLN A 368 -2.46 -25.76 12.67
N GLN A 369 -2.78 -25.83 13.96
CA GLN A 369 -3.61 -24.82 14.62
C GLN A 369 -2.93 -23.43 14.61
N ILE A 370 -1.62 -23.37 14.91
CA ILE A 370 -0.87 -22.10 14.88
C ILE A 370 -0.87 -21.52 13.47
N GLN A 371 -0.62 -22.34 12.45
CA GLN A 371 -0.64 -21.90 11.03
C GLN A 371 -2.01 -21.35 10.63
N MET A 372 -3.10 -22.05 10.96
CA MET A 372 -4.45 -21.61 10.66
C MET A 372 -4.84 -20.30 11.39
N GLN A 373 -4.36 -20.10 12.61
CA GLN A 373 -4.57 -18.85 13.35
C GLN A 373 -3.83 -17.69 12.66
N ALA A 374 -2.59 -17.90 12.22
CA ALA A 374 -1.83 -16.90 11.48
C ALA A 374 -2.45 -16.60 10.13
N GLU A 375 -2.92 -17.61 9.39
CA GLU A 375 -3.60 -17.43 8.12
C GLU A 375 -4.90 -16.63 8.27
N LYS A 376 -5.74 -16.97 9.26
CA LYS A 376 -6.96 -16.21 9.59
C LYS A 376 -6.63 -14.74 9.85
N LEU A 377 -5.64 -14.46 10.67
CA LEU A 377 -5.20 -13.10 10.97
C LEU A 377 -4.74 -12.36 9.70
N THR A 378 -3.92 -13.01 8.87
CA THR A 378 -3.41 -12.44 7.62
C THR A 378 -4.55 -12.12 6.63
N LEU A 379 -5.57 -12.97 6.54
CA LEU A 379 -6.76 -12.70 5.71
C LEU A 379 -7.55 -11.50 6.23
N LEU A 380 -7.80 -11.42 7.54
CA LEU A 380 -8.49 -10.28 8.15
C LEU A 380 -7.75 -8.96 7.89
N LEU A 381 -6.43 -8.96 8.08
CA LEU A 381 -5.57 -7.81 7.80
C LEU A 381 -5.55 -7.45 6.31
N THR A 382 -5.57 -8.46 5.43
CA THR A 382 -5.60 -8.24 3.98
C THR A 382 -6.88 -7.54 3.56
N VAL A 383 -8.04 -8.01 4.03
CA VAL A 383 -9.33 -7.35 3.75
C VAL A 383 -9.32 -5.91 4.27
N ALA A 384 -8.85 -5.70 5.50
CA ALA A 384 -8.78 -4.37 6.10
C ALA A 384 -7.82 -3.43 5.35
N GLY A 385 -6.65 -3.91 4.95
CA GLY A 385 -5.68 -3.13 4.18
C GLY A 385 -6.21 -2.74 2.80
N ARG A 386 -6.77 -3.69 2.08
CA ARG A 386 -7.31 -3.46 0.73
C ARG A 386 -8.54 -2.55 0.72
N THR A 387 -9.37 -2.58 1.76
CA THR A 387 -10.55 -1.71 1.88
C THR A 387 -10.26 -0.35 2.51
N GLY A 388 -9.02 -0.09 2.92
CA GLY A 388 -8.63 1.19 3.53
C GLY A 388 -8.88 1.27 5.04
N TYR A 389 -9.32 0.17 5.67
CA TYR A 389 -9.73 0.17 7.07
C TYR A 389 -8.56 0.15 8.06
N LEU A 390 -7.36 -0.34 7.66
CA LEU A 390 -6.21 -0.39 8.56
C LEU A 390 -5.76 1.00 9.02
N THR A 391 -5.68 1.98 8.12
CA THR A 391 -5.33 3.35 8.48
C THR A 391 -6.37 4.00 9.38
N GLU A 392 -7.65 3.66 9.20
CA GLU A 392 -8.74 4.12 10.07
C GLU A 392 -8.56 3.58 11.51
N VAL A 393 -8.32 2.26 11.66
CA VAL A 393 -8.15 1.62 12.97
C VAL A 393 -6.92 2.11 13.74
N ILE A 394 -5.82 2.42 13.04
CA ILE A 394 -4.61 2.96 13.68
C ILE A 394 -4.63 4.49 13.81
N GLY A 395 -5.76 5.14 13.53
CA GLY A 395 -5.95 6.58 13.71
C GLY A 395 -5.18 7.46 12.72
N LEU A 396 -4.98 6.98 11.49
CA LEU A 396 -4.40 7.72 10.36
C LEU A 396 -5.50 8.07 9.35
N THR A 397 -6.59 8.67 9.82
CA THR A 397 -7.67 9.19 8.95
C THR A 397 -7.23 10.43 8.19
N PRO A 398 -7.93 10.78 7.05
CA PRO A 398 -7.64 11.96 6.24
C PRO A 398 -7.71 13.25 7.01
#